data_c4ec563a764bd0500fc93a9d640f22c8
#
_entry.id   c4ec563a764bd0500fc93a9d640f22c8
#
_cell.length_a   1.000
_cell.length_b   1.000
_cell.length_c   1.000
_cell.angle_alpha   90.00
_cell.angle_beta   90.00
_cell.angle_gamma   90.00
#
_symmetry.space_group_name_H-M   'P 1'
#
loop_
_entity.id
_entity.type
_entity.pdbx_description
1 polymer ?
#
loop_
_entity_poly.entity_id
_entity_poly.type
_entity_poly.pdbx_seq_one_letter_code
_entity_poly.pdbx_strand_id
1 'polypeptide(L)'
;MRKLMLSWAFMFTAVALGIWSTVALDYDQKLVGLYFLAPYFLLTMAMQYIWPEQPNQFEKGEVWTDLLNNAGLIIVTNLQGSLVKWMAEDGRAMVFQHGWISDAYSPGHLPMWGQVIVAWWAFDFMFYVTHRLSHDVDFLWRFHSVHHCGHRLSFLNASRVHPVDICWRRLLPIFAAYQTGVSVDAIIVANTIGMVLATITHMNVRFEFGPLNYLIGTNQMHRWHHSNKIEEAKNFS
;
A
#
# COMPACT_ATOMS: atom_id res chain seq x y z
N MET A 1 13.11 -16.28 17.94
CA MET A 1 14.10 -15.19 17.87
C MET A 1 14.75 -15.06 16.50
N ARG A 2 15.39 -16.11 15.91
CA ARG A 2 16.03 -16.01 14.58
C ARG A 2 15.08 -15.59 13.45
N LYS A 3 13.89 -16.17 13.36
CA LYS A 3 12.89 -15.78 12.33
C LYS A 3 12.44 -14.33 12.47
N LEU A 4 12.16 -13.88 13.70
CA LEU A 4 11.82 -12.49 13.99
C LEU A 4 12.89 -11.52 13.49
N MET A 5 14.15 -11.79 13.82
CA MET A 5 15.28 -10.95 13.37
C MET A 5 15.42 -10.93 11.84
N LEU A 6 15.25 -12.08 11.17
CA LEU A 6 15.30 -12.16 9.70
C LEU A 6 14.13 -11.40 9.05
N SER A 7 12.93 -11.48 9.61
CA SER A 7 11.76 -10.74 9.11
C SER A 7 11.95 -9.24 9.22
N TRP A 8 12.46 -8.77 10.36
CA TRP A 8 12.77 -7.36 10.58
C TRP A 8 13.91 -6.89 9.67
N ALA A 9 14.99 -7.67 9.56
CA ALA A 9 16.10 -7.34 8.68
C ALA A 9 15.63 -7.22 7.22
N PHE A 10 14.81 -8.16 6.73
CA PHE A 10 14.24 -8.08 5.39
C PHE A 10 13.41 -6.81 5.19
N MET A 11 12.46 -6.55 6.10
CA MET A 11 11.57 -5.41 5.99
C MET A 11 12.33 -4.07 6.03
N PHE A 12 13.20 -3.88 7.04
CA PHE A 12 13.95 -2.63 7.18
C PHE A 12 14.95 -2.43 6.03
N THR A 13 15.59 -3.50 5.55
CA THR A 13 16.47 -3.43 4.36
C THR A 13 15.67 -3.04 3.12
N ALA A 14 14.50 -3.65 2.89
CA ALA A 14 13.66 -3.31 1.76
C ALA A 14 13.18 -1.85 1.81
N VAL A 15 12.75 -1.37 2.97
CA VAL A 15 12.36 0.03 3.17
C VAL A 15 13.55 0.97 2.94
N ALA A 16 14.71 0.68 3.52
CA ALA A 16 15.91 1.51 3.37
C ALA A 16 16.38 1.58 1.90
N LEU A 17 16.39 0.45 1.19
CA LEU A 17 16.70 0.41 -0.23
C LEU A 17 15.65 1.16 -1.08
N GLY A 18 14.37 1.08 -0.71
CA GLY A 18 13.31 1.85 -1.36
C GLY A 18 13.51 3.35 -1.22
N ILE A 19 13.78 3.83 -0.02
CA ILE A 19 14.08 5.25 0.25
C ILE A 19 15.33 5.67 -0.52
N TRP A 20 16.42 4.91 -0.41
CA TRP A 20 17.67 5.21 -1.11
C TRP A 20 17.48 5.27 -2.63
N SER A 21 16.78 4.28 -3.22
CA SER A 21 16.52 4.25 -4.66
C SER A 21 15.67 5.44 -5.10
N THR A 22 14.67 5.84 -4.32
CA THR A 22 13.82 6.99 -4.61
C THR A 22 14.65 8.27 -4.68
N VAL A 23 15.52 8.49 -3.71
CA VAL A 23 16.41 9.66 -3.68
C VAL A 23 17.47 9.59 -4.78
N ALA A 24 18.12 8.44 -4.98
CA ALA A 24 19.17 8.25 -5.99
C ALA A 24 18.65 8.37 -7.44
N LEU A 25 17.37 8.15 -7.66
CA LEU A 25 16.69 8.28 -8.96
C LEU A 25 15.91 9.60 -9.07
N ASP A 26 16.27 10.59 -8.28
CA ASP A 26 15.70 11.95 -8.30
C ASP A 26 14.16 11.97 -8.24
N TYR A 27 13.60 11.12 -7.39
CA TYR A 27 12.16 10.96 -7.17
C TYR A 27 11.34 10.58 -8.42
N ASP A 28 11.99 10.11 -9.50
CA ASP A 28 11.30 9.64 -10.70
C ASP A 28 10.61 8.29 -10.43
N GLN A 29 9.30 8.34 -10.29
CA GLN A 29 8.48 7.16 -9.98
C GLN A 29 8.57 6.04 -11.02
N LYS A 30 8.84 6.35 -12.31
CA LYS A 30 9.00 5.35 -13.37
C LYS A 30 10.31 4.62 -13.20
N LEU A 31 11.40 5.36 -12.92
CA LEU A 31 12.70 4.77 -12.67
C LEU A 31 12.72 3.97 -11.37
N VAL A 32 12.11 4.46 -10.29
CA VAL A 32 11.93 3.71 -9.04
C VAL A 32 11.11 2.44 -9.29
N GLY A 33 10.04 2.54 -10.06
CA GLY A 33 9.23 1.38 -10.46
C GLY A 33 10.05 0.32 -11.20
N LEU A 34 10.87 0.73 -12.16
CA LEU A 34 11.67 -0.18 -12.98
C LEU A 34 12.87 -0.78 -12.25
N TYR A 35 13.65 0.06 -11.55
CA TYR A 35 14.95 -0.35 -11.01
C TYR A 35 14.90 -0.85 -9.57
N PHE A 36 13.84 -0.52 -8.82
CA PHE A 36 13.66 -0.99 -7.46
C PHE A 36 12.40 -1.85 -7.28
N LEU A 37 11.20 -1.33 -7.56
CA LEU A 37 9.96 -2.05 -7.25
C LEU A 37 9.80 -3.33 -8.07
N ALA A 38 10.12 -3.34 -9.36
CA ALA A 38 9.98 -4.54 -10.18
C ALA A 38 10.94 -5.67 -9.73
N PRO A 39 12.24 -5.44 -9.49
CA PRO A 39 13.13 -6.45 -8.90
C PRO A 39 12.68 -6.89 -7.50
N TYR A 40 12.20 -5.96 -6.66
CA TYR A 40 11.68 -6.27 -5.34
C TYR A 40 10.46 -7.20 -5.43
N PHE A 41 9.52 -6.94 -6.34
CA PHE A 41 8.36 -7.79 -6.56
C PHE A 41 8.73 -9.18 -7.07
N LEU A 42 9.71 -9.29 -7.97
CA LEU A 42 10.22 -10.59 -8.42
C LEU A 42 10.88 -11.38 -7.29
N LEU A 43 11.66 -10.70 -6.44
CA LEU A 43 12.25 -11.32 -5.25
C LEU A 43 11.16 -11.83 -4.29
N THR A 44 10.15 -11.02 -4.00
CA THR A 44 9.06 -11.40 -3.09
C THR A 44 8.22 -12.55 -3.64
N MET A 45 8.00 -12.58 -4.96
CA MET A 45 7.39 -13.75 -5.62
C MET A 45 8.23 -15.01 -5.42
N ALA A 46 9.54 -14.94 -5.68
CA ALA A 46 10.43 -16.10 -5.50
C ALA A 46 10.40 -16.60 -4.04
N MET A 47 10.42 -15.68 -3.07
CA MET A 47 10.37 -16.03 -1.65
C MET A 47 9.09 -16.80 -1.27
N GLN A 48 7.94 -16.48 -1.84
CA GLN A 48 6.69 -17.23 -1.60
C GLN A 48 6.77 -18.69 -2.07
N TYR A 49 7.55 -18.99 -3.09
CA TYR A 49 7.76 -20.35 -3.57
C TYR A 49 8.80 -21.11 -2.75
N ILE A 50 9.84 -20.42 -2.26
CA ILE A 50 10.95 -21.02 -1.51
C ILE A 50 10.58 -21.27 -0.04
N TRP A 51 9.87 -20.30 0.61
CA TRP A 51 9.53 -20.35 2.03
C TRP A 51 8.05 -20.02 2.29
N PRO A 52 7.11 -20.77 1.70
CA PRO A 52 5.69 -20.49 1.90
C PRO A 52 5.26 -20.73 3.35
N GLU A 53 4.40 -19.87 3.86
CA GLU A 53 3.69 -20.08 5.13
C GLU A 53 2.64 -21.17 5.00
N GLN A 54 1.87 -21.11 3.92
CA GLN A 54 0.90 -22.13 3.55
C GLN A 54 1.35 -22.78 2.23
N PRO A 55 1.11 -24.08 2.04
CA PRO A 55 1.44 -24.75 0.79
C PRO A 55 0.93 -23.97 -0.43
N ASN A 56 1.77 -23.84 -1.44
CA ASN A 56 1.41 -23.18 -2.69
C ASN A 56 0.45 -24.08 -3.49
N GLN A 57 -0.80 -24.10 -3.09
CA GLN A 57 -1.86 -24.78 -3.83
C GLN A 57 -2.56 -23.75 -4.71
N PHE A 58 -2.10 -23.65 -5.96
CA PHE A 58 -2.78 -22.83 -6.96
C PHE A 58 -3.90 -23.64 -7.59
N GLU A 59 -5.14 -23.20 -7.45
CA GLU A 59 -6.23 -23.73 -8.26
C GLU A 59 -6.00 -23.39 -9.74
N LYS A 60 -6.42 -24.30 -10.63
CA LYS A 60 -6.31 -24.04 -12.08
C LYS A 60 -7.04 -22.75 -12.42
N GLY A 61 -6.32 -21.80 -13.00
CA GLY A 61 -6.87 -20.52 -13.43
C GLY A 61 -6.69 -19.35 -12.45
N GLU A 62 -6.44 -19.58 -11.16
CA GLU A 62 -6.24 -18.47 -10.20
C GLU A 62 -5.09 -17.56 -10.58
N VAL A 63 -3.96 -18.13 -10.98
CA VAL A 63 -2.78 -17.35 -11.40
C VAL A 63 -3.11 -16.45 -12.59
N TRP A 64 -3.85 -16.96 -13.57
CA TRP A 64 -4.27 -16.17 -14.72
C TRP A 64 -5.24 -15.06 -14.32
N THR A 65 -6.19 -15.36 -13.44
CA THR A 65 -7.11 -14.36 -12.91
C THR A 65 -6.35 -13.26 -12.18
N ASP A 66 -5.37 -13.59 -11.34
CA ASP A 66 -4.55 -12.62 -10.64
C ASP A 66 -3.69 -11.80 -11.59
N LEU A 67 -3.08 -12.40 -12.61
CA LEU A 67 -2.32 -11.68 -13.63
C LEU A 67 -3.19 -10.71 -14.43
N LEU A 68 -4.40 -11.11 -14.82
CA LEU A 68 -5.35 -10.23 -15.51
C LEU A 68 -5.82 -9.08 -14.62
N ASN A 69 -6.07 -9.34 -13.33
CA ASN A 69 -6.39 -8.29 -12.36
C ASN A 69 -5.22 -7.32 -12.18
N ASN A 70 -3.98 -7.81 -12.11
CA ASN A 70 -2.79 -6.98 -12.04
C ASN A 70 -2.66 -6.08 -13.30
N ALA A 71 -2.87 -6.63 -14.49
CA ALA A 71 -2.86 -5.86 -15.73
C ALA A 71 -3.99 -4.81 -15.74
N GLY A 72 -5.20 -5.19 -15.32
CA GLY A 72 -6.32 -4.26 -15.16
C GLY A 72 -6.04 -3.15 -14.16
N LEU A 73 -5.42 -3.47 -13.02
CA LEU A 73 -5.00 -2.49 -12.03
C LEU A 73 -4.03 -1.47 -12.61
N ILE A 74 -3.03 -1.91 -13.39
CA ILE A 74 -2.09 -1.03 -14.08
C ILE A 74 -2.85 -0.06 -14.99
N ILE A 75 -3.81 -0.54 -15.77
CA ILE A 75 -4.64 0.31 -16.65
C ILE A 75 -5.43 1.33 -15.83
N VAL A 76 -6.16 0.89 -14.81
CA VAL A 76 -6.97 1.78 -13.97
C VAL A 76 -6.11 2.83 -13.27
N THR A 77 -4.95 2.46 -12.74
CA THR A 77 -4.06 3.41 -12.06
C THR A 77 -3.44 4.42 -13.02
N ASN A 78 -3.16 4.04 -14.28
CA ASN A 78 -2.72 4.98 -15.30
C ASN A 78 -3.84 5.96 -15.70
N LEU A 79 -5.08 5.49 -15.86
CA LEU A 79 -6.23 6.35 -16.14
C LEU A 79 -6.50 7.34 -14.99
N GLN A 80 -6.18 6.99 -13.76
CA GLN A 80 -6.28 7.88 -12.60
C GLN A 80 -5.15 8.92 -12.55
N GLY A 81 -4.10 8.79 -13.36
CA GLY A 81 -2.91 9.64 -13.31
C GLY A 81 -3.22 11.13 -13.43
N SER A 82 -4.11 11.51 -14.35
CA SER A 82 -4.54 12.91 -14.52
C SER A 82 -5.27 13.45 -13.30
N LEU A 83 -6.10 12.63 -12.64
CA LEU A 83 -6.81 13.02 -11.44
C LEU A 83 -5.84 13.15 -10.24
N VAL A 84 -4.88 12.25 -10.13
CA VAL A 84 -3.82 12.33 -9.09
C VAL A 84 -2.99 13.60 -9.30
N LYS A 85 -2.63 13.94 -10.54
CA LYS A 85 -1.92 15.18 -10.86
C LYS A 85 -2.75 16.41 -10.48
N TRP A 86 -4.04 16.44 -10.84
CA TRP A 86 -4.93 17.51 -10.44
C TRP A 86 -5.03 17.64 -8.92
N MET A 87 -5.15 16.53 -8.17
CA MET A 87 -5.15 16.55 -6.71
C MET A 87 -3.88 17.16 -6.11
N ALA A 88 -2.74 16.89 -6.74
CA ALA A 88 -1.43 17.38 -6.30
C ALA A 88 -1.26 18.88 -6.52
N GLU A 89 -1.72 19.40 -7.65
CA GLU A 89 -1.50 20.76 -8.11
C GLU A 89 -2.70 21.66 -7.77
N ASP A 90 -3.80 21.48 -8.47
CA ASP A 90 -4.97 22.35 -8.36
C ASP A 90 -5.80 22.10 -7.11
N GLY A 91 -6.03 20.83 -6.74
CA GLY A 91 -6.81 20.47 -5.56
C GLY A 91 -6.17 20.98 -4.27
N ARG A 92 -4.84 20.90 -4.17
CA ARG A 92 -4.08 21.49 -3.07
C ARG A 92 -4.19 23.01 -3.05
N ALA A 93 -3.95 23.65 -4.19
CA ALA A 93 -4.05 25.10 -4.31
C ALA A 93 -5.43 25.62 -3.89
N MET A 94 -6.51 24.93 -4.29
CA MET A 94 -7.87 25.25 -3.91
C MET A 94 -8.09 25.20 -2.39
N VAL A 95 -7.61 24.14 -1.70
CA VAL A 95 -7.76 23.99 -0.25
C VAL A 95 -7.06 25.12 0.52
N PHE A 96 -5.85 25.49 0.11
CA PHE A 96 -5.08 26.57 0.74
C PHE A 96 -5.66 27.95 0.42
N GLN A 97 -6.04 28.22 -0.83
CA GLN A 97 -6.62 29.52 -1.25
C GLN A 97 -7.95 29.82 -0.57
N HIS A 98 -8.77 28.80 -0.26
CA HIS A 98 -10.01 28.98 0.49
C HIS A 98 -9.81 29.05 2.00
N GLY A 99 -8.57 28.98 2.48
CA GLY A 99 -8.24 29.06 3.91
C GLY A 99 -8.71 27.86 4.74
N TRP A 100 -9.04 26.73 4.09
CA TRP A 100 -9.43 25.50 4.81
C TRP A 100 -8.26 24.92 5.59
N ILE A 101 -7.03 25.12 5.08
CA ILE A 101 -5.79 24.82 5.78
C ILE A 101 -4.89 26.04 5.62
N SER A 102 -4.33 26.53 6.72
CA SER A 102 -3.39 27.65 6.72
C SER A 102 -1.97 27.15 6.43
N ASP A 103 -1.24 27.88 5.56
CA ASP A 103 0.18 27.62 5.31
C ASP A 103 1.03 27.70 6.58
N ALA A 104 0.60 28.48 7.58
CA ALA A 104 1.28 28.56 8.88
C ALA A 104 1.33 27.23 9.64
N TYR A 105 0.39 26.33 9.38
CA TYR A 105 0.34 25.00 9.98
C TYR A 105 0.79 23.90 9.02
N SER A 106 1.21 24.27 7.81
CA SER A 106 1.72 23.30 6.83
C SER A 106 3.03 22.69 7.33
N PRO A 107 3.17 21.36 7.36
CA PRO A 107 4.40 20.68 7.74
C PRO A 107 5.51 20.77 6.68
N GLY A 108 5.32 21.51 5.60
CA GLY A 108 6.32 21.69 4.54
C GLY A 108 7.64 22.30 5.00
N HIS A 109 7.65 22.96 6.16
CA HIS A 109 8.88 23.49 6.80
C HIS A 109 9.68 22.43 7.57
N LEU A 110 9.11 21.25 7.80
CA LEU A 110 9.81 20.17 8.49
C LEU A 110 10.96 19.61 7.62
N PRO A 111 11.99 19.03 8.23
CA PRO A 111 12.97 18.27 7.47
C PRO A 111 12.32 17.12 6.73
N MET A 112 12.92 16.65 5.63
CA MET A 112 12.34 15.64 4.71
C MET A 112 11.78 14.43 5.45
N TRP A 113 12.48 13.88 6.44
CA TRP A 113 12.00 12.73 7.22
C TRP A 113 10.70 13.03 7.99
N GLY A 114 10.55 14.26 8.51
CA GLY A 114 9.32 14.71 9.19
C GLY A 114 8.15 14.84 8.21
N GLN A 115 8.40 15.38 7.02
CA GLN A 115 7.39 15.44 5.96
C GLN A 115 6.97 14.04 5.50
N VAL A 116 7.90 13.10 5.36
CA VAL A 116 7.61 11.69 4.99
C VAL A 116 6.72 11.04 6.05
N ILE A 117 7.00 11.25 7.34
CA ILE A 117 6.16 10.73 8.42
C ILE A 117 4.74 11.29 8.33
N VAL A 118 4.59 12.60 8.12
CA VAL A 118 3.26 13.23 7.99
C VAL A 118 2.51 12.69 6.78
N ALA A 119 3.16 12.60 5.62
CA ALA A 119 2.56 12.04 4.41
C ALA A 119 2.11 10.59 4.62
N TRP A 120 2.97 9.78 5.24
CA TRP A 120 2.67 8.40 5.58
C TRP A 120 1.44 8.28 6.48
N TRP A 121 1.41 9.01 7.59
CA TRP A 121 0.30 8.96 8.54
C TRP A 121 -1.02 9.43 7.94
N ALA A 122 -1.01 10.47 7.12
CA ALA A 122 -2.22 10.95 6.44
C ALA A 122 -2.75 9.90 5.45
N PHE A 123 -1.85 9.28 4.67
CA PHE A 123 -2.21 8.21 3.76
C PHE A 123 -2.76 6.99 4.50
N ASP A 124 -2.03 6.50 5.51
CA ASP A 124 -2.38 5.28 6.26
C ASP A 124 -3.68 5.45 7.04
N PHE A 125 -3.87 6.58 7.71
CA PHE A 125 -5.10 6.90 8.40
C PHE A 125 -6.31 6.92 7.45
N MET A 126 -6.19 7.57 6.30
CA MET A 126 -7.29 7.61 5.33
C MET A 126 -7.51 6.25 4.67
N PHE A 127 -6.44 5.49 4.45
CA PHE A 127 -6.54 4.10 3.99
C PHE A 127 -7.30 3.24 5.00
N TYR A 128 -6.97 3.33 6.29
CA TYR A 128 -7.72 2.67 7.35
C TYR A 128 -9.22 3.04 7.33
N VAL A 129 -9.54 4.33 7.23
CA VAL A 129 -10.93 4.81 7.18
C VAL A 129 -11.67 4.22 5.98
N THR A 130 -11.08 4.33 4.80
CA THR A 130 -11.70 3.83 3.56
C THR A 130 -11.83 2.31 3.57
N HIS A 131 -10.84 1.60 4.09
CA HIS A 131 -10.84 0.15 4.18
C HIS A 131 -11.90 -0.34 5.19
N ARG A 132 -11.96 0.28 6.36
CA ARG A 132 -12.99 -0.04 7.36
C ARG A 132 -14.40 0.20 6.83
N LEU A 133 -14.64 1.35 6.19
CA LEU A 133 -15.93 1.63 5.56
C LEU A 133 -16.28 0.63 4.45
N SER A 134 -15.27 0.10 3.74
CA SER A 134 -15.49 -0.96 2.75
C SER A 134 -15.99 -2.26 3.39
N HIS A 135 -15.73 -2.49 4.66
CA HIS A 135 -16.27 -3.62 5.42
C HIS A 135 -17.58 -3.32 6.15
N ASP A 136 -17.74 -2.08 6.66
CA ASP A 136 -18.89 -1.71 7.49
C ASP A 136 -20.12 -1.27 6.67
N VAL A 137 -19.94 -0.92 5.38
CA VAL A 137 -21.00 -0.45 4.49
C VAL A 137 -21.28 -1.46 3.40
N ASP A 138 -22.46 -2.09 3.39
CA ASP A 138 -22.87 -3.15 2.46
C ASP A 138 -22.67 -2.78 1.00
N PHE A 139 -22.94 -1.53 0.61
CA PHE A 139 -22.74 -1.07 -0.75
C PHE A 139 -21.26 -1.12 -1.16
N LEU A 140 -20.36 -0.70 -0.29
CA LEU A 140 -18.91 -0.70 -0.53
C LEU A 140 -18.34 -2.12 -0.47
N TRP A 141 -18.86 -2.96 0.43
CA TRP A 141 -18.49 -4.36 0.54
C TRP A 141 -18.68 -5.13 -0.77
N ARG A 142 -19.71 -4.82 -1.55
CA ARG A 142 -19.94 -5.46 -2.85
C ARG A 142 -18.74 -5.36 -3.80
N PHE A 143 -18.00 -4.28 -3.72
CA PHE A 143 -16.79 -4.07 -4.52
C PHE A 143 -15.55 -4.61 -3.83
N HIS A 144 -15.47 -4.43 -2.50
CA HIS A 144 -14.33 -4.86 -1.71
C HIS A 144 -14.26 -6.39 -1.53
N SER A 145 -15.38 -7.08 -1.54
CA SER A 145 -15.46 -8.54 -1.47
C SER A 145 -14.70 -9.25 -2.60
N VAL A 146 -14.46 -8.59 -3.74
CA VAL A 146 -13.59 -9.10 -4.82
C VAL A 146 -12.16 -9.30 -4.32
N HIS A 147 -11.68 -8.41 -3.44
CA HIS A 147 -10.38 -8.54 -2.78
C HIS A 147 -10.34 -9.73 -1.80
N HIS A 148 -11.43 -9.98 -1.09
CA HIS A 148 -11.56 -11.07 -0.13
C HIS A 148 -11.95 -12.42 -0.73
N CYS A 149 -12.28 -12.52 -2.02
CA CYS A 149 -12.72 -13.78 -2.64
C CYS A 149 -11.57 -14.77 -2.93
N GLY A 150 -10.32 -14.43 -2.68
CA GLY A 150 -9.18 -15.31 -2.87
C GLY A 150 -9.13 -16.42 -1.81
N HIS A 151 -8.97 -17.68 -2.24
CA HIS A 151 -8.89 -18.82 -1.31
C HIS A 151 -7.62 -18.83 -0.44
N ARG A 152 -6.67 -17.95 -0.74
CA ARG A 152 -5.41 -17.81 -0.01
C ARG A 152 -4.85 -16.41 -0.17
N LEU A 153 -4.02 -16.02 0.78
CA LEU A 153 -3.24 -14.79 0.70
C LEU A 153 -1.97 -15.04 -0.12
N SER A 154 -1.74 -14.23 -1.15
CA SER A 154 -0.51 -14.23 -1.94
C SER A 154 -0.22 -12.84 -2.48
N PHE A 155 1.04 -12.56 -2.79
CA PHE A 155 1.41 -11.30 -3.42
C PHE A 155 0.60 -11.02 -4.72
N LEU A 156 0.34 -12.05 -5.52
CA LEU A 156 -0.39 -11.88 -6.78
C LEU A 156 -1.84 -11.44 -6.58
N ASN A 157 -2.51 -11.91 -5.52
CA ASN A 157 -3.91 -11.54 -5.29
C ASN A 157 -4.07 -10.26 -4.45
N ALA A 158 -2.98 -9.64 -4.02
CA ALA A 158 -3.01 -8.29 -3.42
C ALA A 158 -3.72 -7.27 -4.30
N SER A 159 -3.58 -7.42 -5.62
CA SER A 159 -4.16 -6.55 -6.65
C SER A 159 -5.49 -7.06 -7.21
N ARG A 160 -6.05 -8.14 -6.67
CA ARG A 160 -7.41 -8.60 -7.01
C ARG A 160 -8.40 -7.63 -6.38
N VAL A 161 -8.72 -6.55 -7.10
CA VAL A 161 -9.58 -5.45 -6.63
C VAL A 161 -10.58 -5.06 -7.72
N HIS A 162 -11.77 -4.68 -7.31
CA HIS A 162 -12.74 -4.12 -8.24
C HIS A 162 -12.33 -2.67 -8.63
N PRO A 163 -12.50 -2.22 -9.89
CA PRO A 163 -12.14 -0.85 -10.30
C PRO A 163 -12.75 0.25 -9.44
N VAL A 164 -13.99 0.10 -8.97
CA VAL A 164 -14.64 1.05 -8.06
C VAL A 164 -13.95 1.07 -6.69
N ASP A 165 -13.59 -0.10 -6.16
CA ASP A 165 -12.90 -0.21 -4.87
C ASP A 165 -11.52 0.47 -4.92
N ILE A 166 -10.75 0.26 -5.98
CA ILE A 166 -9.45 0.90 -6.12
C ILE A 166 -9.55 2.43 -6.29
N CYS A 167 -10.60 2.94 -6.95
CA CYS A 167 -10.82 4.38 -7.05
C CYS A 167 -10.97 5.02 -5.68
N TRP A 168 -11.84 4.50 -4.87
CA TRP A 168 -12.16 5.04 -3.57
C TRP A 168 -11.04 4.79 -2.54
N ARG A 169 -10.51 3.56 -2.40
CA ARG A 169 -9.47 3.20 -1.44
C ARG A 169 -8.07 3.72 -1.79
N ARG A 170 -7.84 4.16 -3.03
CA ARG A 170 -6.57 4.73 -3.46
C ARG A 170 -6.62 6.26 -3.55
N LEU A 171 -7.64 6.83 -4.16
CA LEU A 171 -7.68 8.26 -4.43
C LEU A 171 -7.87 9.09 -3.17
N LEU A 172 -8.70 8.66 -2.22
CA LEU A 172 -8.89 9.42 -0.97
C LEU A 172 -7.63 9.44 -0.09
N PRO A 173 -6.90 8.34 0.13
CA PRO A 173 -5.61 8.38 0.82
C PRO A 173 -4.57 9.25 0.13
N ILE A 174 -4.47 9.19 -1.20
CA ILE A 174 -3.57 10.05 -1.97
C ILE A 174 -3.97 11.52 -1.80
N PHE A 175 -5.25 11.84 -1.95
CA PHE A 175 -5.76 13.20 -1.75
C PHE A 175 -5.42 13.71 -0.33
N ALA A 176 -5.67 12.91 0.70
CA ALA A 176 -5.34 13.27 2.09
C ALA A 176 -3.85 13.59 2.25
N ALA A 177 -2.95 12.78 1.69
CA ALA A 177 -1.51 13.04 1.74
C ALA A 177 -1.13 14.37 1.08
N TYR A 178 -1.69 14.69 -0.09
CA TYR A 178 -1.45 15.96 -0.77
C TYR A 178 -1.97 17.17 0.00
N GLN A 179 -3.09 17.03 0.75
CA GLN A 179 -3.67 18.12 1.53
C GLN A 179 -2.86 18.46 2.79
N THR A 180 -1.92 17.62 3.22
CA THR A 180 -1.07 17.93 4.39
C THR A 180 -0.14 19.12 4.17
N GLY A 181 0.17 19.48 2.93
CA GLY A 181 1.10 20.57 2.61
C GLY A 181 2.58 20.18 2.60
N VAL A 182 2.92 18.89 2.76
CA VAL A 182 4.29 18.40 2.56
C VAL A 182 4.71 18.46 1.09
N SER A 183 6.01 18.35 0.82
CA SER A 183 6.55 18.32 -0.55
C SER A 183 6.09 17.07 -1.31
N VAL A 184 6.02 17.18 -2.62
CA VAL A 184 5.72 16.03 -3.51
C VAL A 184 6.75 14.92 -3.36
N ASP A 185 8.02 15.28 -3.17
CA ASP A 185 9.12 14.32 -2.95
C ASP A 185 8.90 13.49 -1.69
N ALA A 186 8.44 14.12 -0.61
CA ALA A 186 8.09 13.40 0.63
C ALA A 186 6.93 12.42 0.41
N ILE A 187 5.92 12.80 -0.40
CA ILE A 187 4.81 11.91 -0.77
C ILE A 187 5.31 10.73 -1.61
N ILE A 188 6.24 10.96 -2.54
CA ILE A 188 6.83 9.90 -3.37
C ILE A 188 7.59 8.89 -2.49
N VAL A 189 8.40 9.37 -1.54
CA VAL A 189 9.11 8.51 -0.58
C VAL A 189 8.12 7.71 0.26
N ALA A 190 7.10 8.37 0.84
CA ALA A 190 6.07 7.72 1.63
C ALA A 190 5.31 6.66 0.82
N ASN A 191 4.98 6.94 -0.44
CA ASN A 191 4.36 5.97 -1.35
C ASN A 191 5.27 4.77 -1.63
N THR A 192 6.58 4.97 -1.83
CA THR A 192 7.53 3.86 -2.02
C THR A 192 7.58 2.96 -0.78
N ILE A 193 7.64 3.54 0.42
CA ILE A 193 7.55 2.79 1.69
C ILE A 193 6.23 2.00 1.73
N GLY A 194 5.11 2.65 1.39
CA GLY A 194 3.79 2.00 1.33
C GLY A 194 3.74 0.80 0.40
N MET A 195 4.32 0.91 -0.79
CA MET A 195 4.38 -0.19 -1.75
C MET A 195 5.20 -1.37 -1.22
N VAL A 196 6.32 -1.10 -0.55
CA VAL A 196 7.14 -2.14 0.11
C VAL A 196 6.34 -2.86 1.19
N LEU A 197 5.70 -2.12 2.09
CA LEU A 197 4.93 -2.71 3.20
C LEU A 197 3.66 -3.42 2.70
N ALA A 198 2.91 -2.84 1.76
CA ALA A 198 1.73 -3.48 1.17
C ALA A 198 2.08 -4.82 0.49
N THR A 199 3.26 -4.91 -0.12
CA THR A 199 3.77 -6.18 -0.66
C THR A 199 3.98 -7.20 0.45
N ILE A 200 4.66 -6.82 1.55
CA ILE A 200 4.88 -7.70 2.71
C ILE A 200 3.54 -8.16 3.31
N THR A 201 2.55 -7.28 3.40
CA THR A 201 1.22 -7.55 3.95
C THR A 201 0.54 -8.74 3.28
N HIS A 202 0.67 -8.90 1.97
CA HIS A 202 0.04 -9.97 1.20
C HIS A 202 0.94 -11.19 0.93
N MET A 203 2.20 -11.17 1.35
CA MET A 203 3.11 -12.27 1.07
C MET A 203 2.73 -13.55 1.81
N ASN A 204 2.72 -14.66 1.07
CA ASN A 204 2.65 -16.01 1.65
C ASN A 204 4.05 -16.50 2.06
N VAL A 205 4.70 -15.80 2.98
CA VAL A 205 6.04 -16.13 3.49
C VAL A 205 6.00 -16.27 5.01
N ARG A 206 6.81 -17.18 5.55
CA ARG A 206 6.92 -17.43 7.01
C ARG A 206 7.66 -16.32 7.75
N PHE A 207 7.08 -15.13 7.71
CA PHE A 207 7.58 -14.00 8.49
C PHE A 207 7.02 -14.00 9.92
N GLU A 208 7.81 -13.48 10.85
CA GLU A 208 7.42 -13.22 12.23
C GLU A 208 7.77 -11.77 12.57
N PHE A 209 6.77 -10.94 12.88
CA PHE A 209 6.98 -9.52 13.15
C PHE A 209 6.86 -9.15 14.63
N GLY A 210 6.24 -10.02 15.46
CA GLY A 210 6.11 -9.82 16.89
C GLY A 210 5.46 -8.47 17.23
N PRO A 211 6.10 -7.61 18.06
CA PRO A 211 5.53 -6.31 18.45
C PRO A 211 5.21 -5.37 17.28
N LEU A 212 5.89 -5.50 16.13
CA LEU A 212 5.59 -4.67 14.96
C LEU A 212 4.19 -4.91 14.40
N ASN A 213 3.56 -6.06 14.69
CA ASN A 213 2.17 -6.33 14.35
C ASN A 213 1.17 -5.32 14.94
N TYR A 214 1.57 -4.56 15.97
CA TYR A 214 0.74 -3.51 16.58
C TYR A 214 0.97 -2.12 15.99
N LEU A 215 1.98 -1.96 15.14
CA LEU A 215 2.38 -0.65 14.59
C LEU A 215 2.16 -0.54 13.09
N ILE A 216 2.24 -1.66 12.39
CA ILE A 216 2.12 -1.71 10.91
C ILE A 216 1.30 -2.93 10.49
N GLY A 217 0.64 -2.84 9.35
CA GLY A 217 0.01 -3.98 8.69
C GLY A 217 1.06 -5.01 8.26
N THR A 218 0.99 -6.22 8.80
CA THR A 218 1.89 -7.32 8.46
C THR A 218 1.13 -8.48 7.82
N ASN A 219 1.83 -9.39 7.16
CA ASN A 219 1.19 -10.57 6.58
C ASN A 219 0.55 -11.48 7.64
N GLN A 220 1.04 -11.46 8.88
CA GLN A 220 0.43 -12.20 9.99
C GLN A 220 -0.95 -11.63 10.33
N MET A 221 -1.05 -10.30 10.49
CA MET A 221 -2.30 -9.62 10.85
C MET A 221 -3.28 -9.61 9.66
N HIS A 222 -2.77 -9.37 8.47
CA HIS A 222 -3.61 -9.31 7.27
C HIS A 222 -4.19 -10.68 6.88
N ARG A 223 -3.53 -11.78 7.22
CA ARG A 223 -4.08 -13.12 7.07
C ARG A 223 -5.31 -13.35 7.95
N TRP A 224 -5.31 -12.80 9.17
CA TRP A 224 -6.50 -12.79 10.02
C TRP A 224 -7.60 -11.91 9.45
N HIS A 225 -7.21 -10.76 8.86
CA HIS A 225 -8.16 -9.89 8.18
C HIS A 225 -8.89 -10.58 7.01
N HIS A 226 -8.20 -11.45 6.28
CA HIS A 226 -8.79 -12.28 5.22
C HIS A 226 -9.48 -13.57 5.73
N SER A 227 -9.65 -13.73 7.04
CA SER A 227 -10.41 -14.85 7.59
C SER A 227 -11.88 -14.77 7.20
N ASN A 228 -12.52 -15.92 6.99
CA ASN A 228 -13.97 -16.02 6.79
C ASN A 228 -14.76 -15.87 8.09
N LYS A 229 -14.09 -15.67 9.23
CA LYS A 229 -14.72 -15.41 10.53
C LYS A 229 -14.67 -13.91 10.83
N ILE A 230 -15.83 -13.29 10.96
CA ILE A 230 -15.97 -11.84 11.16
C ILE A 230 -15.22 -11.36 12.41
N GLU A 231 -15.16 -12.18 13.47
CA GLU A 231 -14.48 -11.83 14.72
C GLU A 231 -12.96 -11.69 14.52
N GLU A 232 -12.39 -12.41 13.56
CA GLU A 232 -10.96 -12.41 13.23
C GLU A 232 -10.60 -11.32 12.22
N ALA A 233 -11.54 -10.91 11.37
CA ALA A 233 -11.31 -10.04 10.21
C ALA A 233 -11.34 -8.53 10.53
N LYS A 234 -11.02 -8.09 11.76
CA LYS A 234 -11.16 -6.69 12.20
C LYS A 234 -9.90 -5.85 12.15
N ASN A 235 -8.85 -6.30 11.49
CA ASN A 235 -7.64 -5.51 11.28
C ASN A 235 -7.69 -4.84 9.90
N PHE A 236 -7.86 -3.52 9.84
CA PHE A 236 -8.09 -2.74 8.63
C PHE A 236 -6.87 -1.92 8.17
N SER A 237 -5.72 -2.05 8.81
CA SER A 237 -4.46 -1.39 8.42
C SER A 237 -3.47 -2.31 7.73
#